data_eb579cca8fa297bd5e38631f41c5c683
#
_entry.id   eb579cca8fa297bd5e38631f41c5c683
#
_cell.length_a   1.000
_cell.length_b   1.000
_cell.length_c   1.000
_cell.angle_alpha   90.00
_cell.angle_beta   90.00
_cell.angle_gamma   90.00
#
_symmetry.space_group_name_H-M   'P 1'
#
loop_
_entity.id
_entity.type
_entity.pdbx_description
1 polymer ?
#
loop_
_entity_poly.entity_id
_entity_poly.type
_entity_poly.pdbx_seq_one_letter_code
_entity_poly.pdbx_strand_id
1 'polypeptide(L)'
;MVISRRTFIIDSAMMAFAGLRKAGANQSSKKKAPLVDFTIRTLTSPVRNFIKGKNRAEKGKISNGASGPKHHFFGYYGICPWNKSGRYLVCLESSFQDRMPYPGEAATIGLVDSKTGEFSKVADTRAWNLQQGAMLHWHPLYPENKIIYNDQNGDGIFSVILDVKSGKKRVLPRTVSAVSHNGRWALSLTYGRLGRLRQVVGYTRAKDPNPDNPAPDNDGVFVLDLSTGQSKLVVSIAQVYERLVKKHPLLRGNHMWFNHTVFNRNDTRFFFLARAYLPPGRRRHTAMFTANADGSGLREVIPFDKGVSHFDWRNDKEIIATFSIDGSGRKHVLFTDGKANYRVLGDGFLDFDGHCTFSPDQDWIVTDRKHGDTQEQSLLLYNLPSAQGFVLCRYRMGEKKYMSGDVRCDFHPRWNRTGDQICFDAIEPVNWTRQLHVVYFKSM
;
A
#
# COMPACT_ATOMS: atom_id res chain seq x y z
N MET A 1 37.60 -40.76 29.03
CA MET A 1 37.57 -39.51 28.22
C MET A 1 36.32 -39.57 27.35
N VAL A 2 35.22 -39.00 27.82
CA VAL A 2 33.91 -39.10 27.16
C VAL A 2 33.65 -37.82 26.38
N ILE A 3 33.56 -37.92 25.05
CA ILE A 3 33.25 -36.79 24.15
C ILE A 3 31.74 -36.70 24.06
N SER A 4 31.19 -35.62 24.63
CA SER A 4 29.78 -35.27 24.58
C SER A 4 29.42 -34.79 23.16
N ARG A 5 28.46 -35.44 22.50
CA ARG A 5 27.79 -34.97 21.28
C ARG A 5 26.85 -33.86 21.67
N ARG A 6 27.17 -32.60 21.35
CA ARG A 6 26.21 -31.49 21.29
C ARG A 6 25.45 -31.57 19.97
N THR A 7 24.20 -31.94 20.07
CA THR A 7 23.24 -31.85 18.97
C THR A 7 22.93 -30.38 18.73
N PHE A 8 23.37 -29.85 17.60
CA PHE A 8 22.93 -28.53 17.11
C PHE A 8 21.51 -28.71 16.58
N ILE A 9 20.53 -28.17 17.27
CA ILE A 9 19.20 -27.90 16.71
C ILE A 9 19.38 -26.68 15.78
N ILE A 10 19.47 -26.94 14.48
CA ILE A 10 19.42 -25.91 13.45
C ILE A 10 17.95 -25.51 13.33
N ASP A 11 17.65 -24.28 13.75
CA ASP A 11 16.31 -23.69 13.71
C ASP A 11 15.81 -23.66 12.27
N SER A 12 14.63 -24.23 12.02
CA SER A 12 14.00 -24.46 10.69
C SER A 12 13.78 -23.19 9.84
N ALA A 13 14.03 -22.02 10.41
CA ALA A 13 13.88 -20.72 9.73
C ALA A 13 15.03 -20.41 8.73
N MET A 14 16.21 -21.01 8.90
CA MET A 14 17.33 -20.78 8.01
C MET A 14 17.22 -21.51 6.65
N MET A 15 16.33 -22.51 6.56
CA MET A 15 16.10 -23.29 5.32
C MET A 15 15.14 -22.61 4.33
N ALA A 16 14.36 -21.59 4.72
CA ALA A 16 13.29 -21.07 3.87
C ALA A 16 13.79 -20.32 2.64
N PHE A 17 15.00 -19.73 2.69
CA PHE A 17 15.51 -18.92 1.57
C PHE A 17 16.75 -19.49 0.84
N ALA A 18 17.60 -20.26 1.51
CA ALA A 18 18.66 -20.99 0.81
C ALA A 18 18.11 -22.10 -0.12
N GLY A 19 16.83 -22.46 0.04
CA GLY A 19 16.12 -23.49 -0.72
C GLY A 19 14.94 -23.01 -1.57
N LEU A 20 14.75 -21.68 -1.78
CA LEU A 20 13.72 -21.19 -2.69
C LEU A 20 14.00 -21.67 -4.12
N ARG A 21 13.30 -22.70 -4.55
CA ARG A 21 13.41 -23.25 -5.90
C ARG A 21 12.38 -22.57 -6.81
N LYS A 22 12.85 -22.10 -7.99
CA LYS A 22 11.97 -21.63 -9.06
C LYS A 22 11.04 -22.80 -9.42
N ALA A 23 9.73 -22.67 -9.22
CA ALA A 23 8.79 -23.67 -9.67
C ALA A 23 8.84 -23.69 -11.20
N GLY A 24 9.13 -24.86 -11.79
CA GLY A 24 9.16 -25.01 -13.23
C GLY A 24 7.85 -24.53 -13.84
N ALA A 25 7.92 -23.77 -14.93
CA ALA A 25 6.77 -23.37 -15.69
C ALA A 25 6.08 -24.63 -16.22
N ASN A 26 4.97 -25.02 -15.59
CA ASN A 26 4.08 -25.98 -16.17
C ASN A 26 3.54 -25.36 -17.46
N GLN A 27 3.82 -25.95 -18.62
CA GLN A 27 3.27 -25.56 -19.91
C GLN A 27 1.76 -25.88 -19.91
N SER A 28 0.97 -25.07 -19.19
CA SER A 28 -0.46 -25.01 -19.43
C SER A 28 -0.67 -24.31 -20.77
N SER A 29 -1.53 -24.83 -21.60
CA SER A 29 -1.96 -24.23 -22.87
C SER A 29 -2.17 -22.73 -22.68
N LYS A 30 -1.34 -21.89 -23.32
CA LYS A 30 -1.46 -20.42 -23.23
C LYS A 30 -2.85 -20.03 -23.69
N LYS A 31 -3.75 -19.70 -22.79
CA LYS A 31 -5.04 -19.07 -23.13
C LYS A 31 -4.73 -17.78 -23.89
N LYS A 32 -5.44 -17.52 -24.99
CA LYS A 32 -5.32 -16.24 -25.71
C LYS A 32 -5.59 -15.11 -24.71
N ALA A 33 -4.76 -14.06 -24.76
CA ALA A 33 -5.02 -12.88 -23.96
C ALA A 33 -6.36 -12.28 -24.34
N PRO A 34 -7.14 -11.84 -23.36
CA PRO A 34 -8.33 -11.08 -23.64
C PRO A 34 -7.96 -9.75 -24.30
N LEU A 35 -8.82 -9.26 -25.17
CA LEU A 35 -8.70 -7.92 -25.76
C LEU A 35 -9.05 -6.91 -24.65
N VAL A 36 -8.10 -6.07 -24.25
CA VAL A 36 -8.32 -5.02 -23.23
C VAL A 36 -8.74 -3.73 -23.93
N ASP A 37 -10.02 -3.39 -23.88
CA ASP A 37 -10.55 -2.09 -24.34
C ASP A 37 -10.91 -1.23 -23.11
N PHE A 38 -10.39 0.00 -23.05
CA PHE A 38 -10.55 0.88 -21.89
C PHE A 38 -10.60 2.36 -22.24
N THR A 39 -11.11 3.14 -21.29
CA THR A 39 -11.09 4.62 -21.31
C THR A 39 -10.52 5.13 -19.98
N ILE A 40 -9.67 6.14 -20.00
CA ILE A 40 -9.16 6.81 -18.79
C ILE A 40 -9.83 8.19 -18.67
N ARG A 41 -10.32 8.51 -17.47
CA ARG A 41 -10.91 9.79 -17.13
C ARG A 41 -10.22 10.39 -15.90
N THR A 42 -9.85 11.67 -15.96
CA THR A 42 -9.48 12.46 -14.78
C THR A 42 -10.77 12.90 -14.08
N LEU A 43 -10.99 12.46 -12.85
CA LEU A 43 -12.25 12.69 -12.15
C LEU A 43 -12.33 14.09 -11.54
N THR A 44 -11.25 14.53 -10.93
CA THR A 44 -11.24 15.69 -10.03
C THR A 44 -10.65 16.95 -10.66
N SER A 45 -10.23 16.90 -11.93
CA SER A 45 -9.79 18.09 -12.67
C SER A 45 -10.99 18.86 -13.21
N PRO A 46 -10.99 20.21 -13.16
CA PRO A 46 -11.94 21.04 -13.88
C PRO A 46 -11.90 20.82 -15.39
N VAL A 47 -10.82 20.22 -15.89
CA VAL A 47 -10.62 19.86 -17.30
C VAL A 47 -10.92 18.37 -17.49
N ARG A 48 -12.00 18.06 -18.19
CA ARG A 48 -12.39 16.68 -18.49
C ARG A 48 -11.52 16.12 -19.61
N ASN A 49 -10.48 15.37 -19.26
CA ASN A 49 -9.63 14.67 -20.23
C ASN A 49 -10.12 13.22 -20.40
N PHE A 50 -10.29 12.80 -21.64
CA PHE A 50 -10.57 11.42 -21.99
C PHE A 50 -9.42 10.89 -22.85
N ILE A 51 -8.80 9.79 -22.40
CA ILE A 51 -7.88 9.00 -23.21
C ILE A 51 -8.61 7.73 -23.62
N LYS A 52 -8.79 7.52 -24.92
CA LYS A 52 -9.31 6.25 -25.48
C LYS A 52 -8.13 5.45 -26.03
N GLY A 53 -8.04 4.19 -25.68
CA GLY A 53 -6.97 3.32 -26.19
C GLY A 53 -7.49 1.92 -26.52
N LYS A 54 -7.07 1.43 -27.69
CA LYS A 54 -6.96 0.00 -28.00
C LYS A 54 -5.47 -0.29 -28.05
N ASN A 55 -4.91 -0.86 -26.98
CA ASN A 55 -3.50 -1.23 -26.86
C ASN A 55 -2.44 -0.11 -27.11
N ARG A 56 -2.83 1.16 -27.26
CA ARG A 56 -1.93 2.32 -27.35
C ARG A 56 -2.63 3.59 -26.86
N ALA A 57 -1.91 4.40 -26.07
CA ALA A 57 -2.40 5.68 -25.56
C ALA A 57 -2.28 6.78 -26.63
N GLU A 58 -3.37 7.41 -27.03
CA GLU A 58 -3.38 8.62 -27.85
C GLU A 58 -3.70 9.87 -27.03
N LYS A 59 -3.03 11.00 -27.36
CA LYS A 59 -3.19 12.27 -26.65
C LYS A 59 -4.47 12.99 -27.06
N GLY A 60 -5.33 13.36 -26.10
CA GLY A 60 -6.55 14.15 -26.31
C GLY A 60 -6.35 15.65 -26.08
N LYS A 61 -7.20 16.51 -26.69
CA LYS A 61 -7.21 17.99 -26.58
C LYS A 61 -7.91 18.48 -25.31
N ILE A 62 -7.49 19.62 -24.79
CA ILE A 62 -7.78 20.20 -23.48
C ILE A 62 -8.61 21.48 -23.62
N SER A 63 -9.53 21.76 -22.67
CA SER A 63 -10.26 23.02 -22.53
C SER A 63 -10.15 23.59 -21.11
N ASN A 64 -9.99 24.90 -20.97
CA ASN A 64 -9.68 25.63 -19.75
C ASN A 64 -10.94 26.08 -18.97
N GLY A 65 -10.91 25.90 -17.63
CA GLY A 65 -11.85 26.51 -16.69
C GLY A 65 -11.23 26.64 -15.30
N ALA A 66 -11.32 27.81 -14.67
CA ALA A 66 -10.50 28.25 -13.55
C ALA A 66 -11.17 28.14 -12.18
N SER A 67 -10.47 27.54 -11.22
CA SER A 67 -10.34 27.93 -9.83
C SER A 67 -9.03 27.36 -9.34
N GLY A 68 -8.29 28.07 -8.45
CA GLY A 68 -6.89 27.78 -8.09
C GLY A 68 -6.58 26.31 -7.79
N PRO A 69 -5.31 25.90 -7.88
CA PRO A 69 -4.94 24.49 -7.98
C PRO A 69 -5.21 23.75 -6.68
N LYS A 70 -6.27 22.96 -6.66
CA LYS A 70 -6.53 21.97 -5.61
C LYS A 70 -6.03 20.62 -6.06
N HIS A 71 -5.43 19.88 -5.11
CA HIS A 71 -4.87 18.55 -5.34
C HIS A 71 -5.79 17.52 -4.71
N HIS A 72 -6.16 16.49 -5.48
CA HIS A 72 -7.01 15.40 -5.00
C HIS A 72 -6.28 14.08 -5.13
N PHE A 73 -6.21 13.31 -4.06
CA PHE A 73 -5.50 12.04 -4.04
C PHE A 73 -6.06 11.12 -2.96
N PHE A 74 -5.86 9.82 -3.16
CA PHE A 74 -6.17 8.82 -2.14
C PHE A 74 -4.93 8.50 -1.30
N GLY A 75 -3.77 8.43 -1.94
CA GLY A 75 -2.46 8.32 -1.32
C GLY A 75 -1.99 6.90 -1.00
N TYR A 76 -2.84 5.86 -1.16
CA TYR A 76 -2.43 4.47 -0.89
C TYR A 76 -3.01 3.50 -1.90
N TYR A 77 -2.35 2.34 -2.11
CA TYR A 77 -2.79 1.30 -3.04
C TYR A 77 -3.46 0.13 -2.30
N GLY A 78 -4.14 -0.75 -3.06
CA GLY A 78 -4.77 -1.95 -2.51
C GLY A 78 -6.03 -1.73 -1.67
N ILE A 79 -6.45 -0.46 -1.46
CA ILE A 79 -7.68 -0.11 -0.75
C ILE A 79 -8.68 0.47 -1.74
N CYS A 80 -9.87 -0.12 -1.84
CA CYS A 80 -10.92 0.33 -2.74
C CYS A 80 -11.48 1.71 -2.31
N PRO A 81 -11.34 2.77 -3.12
CA PRO A 81 -11.85 4.10 -2.76
C PRO A 81 -13.35 4.29 -3.00
N TRP A 82 -14.01 3.38 -3.75
CA TRP A 82 -15.44 3.47 -4.05
C TRP A 82 -16.32 3.01 -2.90
N ASN A 83 -17.47 3.66 -2.73
CA ASN A 83 -18.55 3.13 -1.92
C ASN A 83 -19.16 1.87 -2.57
N LYS A 84 -20.15 1.23 -1.91
CA LYS A 84 -20.77 -0.03 -2.39
C LYS A 84 -21.41 0.13 -3.77
N SER A 85 -22.13 1.22 -3.99
CA SER A 85 -22.82 1.48 -5.27
C SER A 85 -21.87 1.89 -6.41
N GLY A 86 -20.58 2.17 -6.13
CA GLY A 86 -19.65 2.71 -7.12
C GLY A 86 -19.92 4.18 -7.49
N ARG A 87 -20.88 4.84 -6.83
CA ARG A 87 -21.26 6.22 -7.12
C ARG A 87 -20.25 7.23 -6.64
N TYR A 88 -19.66 7.02 -5.45
CA TYR A 88 -18.74 7.95 -4.82
C TYR A 88 -17.37 7.32 -4.55
N LEU A 89 -16.30 8.10 -4.81
CA LEU A 89 -14.96 7.80 -4.36
C LEU A 89 -14.61 8.72 -3.19
N VAL A 90 -14.06 8.16 -2.11
CA VAL A 90 -13.49 8.97 -1.03
C VAL A 90 -12.06 9.35 -1.36
N CYS A 91 -11.66 10.60 -1.07
CA CYS A 91 -10.29 11.06 -1.24
C CYS A 91 -9.94 12.23 -0.32
N LEU A 92 -8.69 12.66 -0.36
CA LEU A 92 -8.20 13.87 0.25
C LEU A 92 -8.13 15.01 -0.77
N GLU A 93 -8.39 16.23 -0.31
CA GLU A 93 -8.10 17.48 -1.00
C GLU A 93 -7.06 18.28 -0.21
N SER A 94 -6.03 18.78 -0.88
CA SER A 94 -5.01 19.67 -0.32
C SER A 94 -4.78 20.88 -1.22
N SER A 95 -4.37 22.02 -0.64
CA SER A 95 -3.97 23.23 -1.39
C SER A 95 -2.51 23.18 -1.85
N PHE A 96 -1.73 22.15 -1.50
CA PHE A 96 -0.32 21.97 -1.87
C PHE A 96 0.01 20.49 -2.10
N GLN A 97 1.08 20.25 -2.85
CA GLN A 97 1.62 18.91 -3.12
C GLN A 97 3.15 18.84 -3.10
N ASP A 98 3.80 19.96 -2.90
CA ASP A 98 5.24 20.16 -3.11
C ASP A 98 6.05 20.17 -1.81
N ARG A 99 5.39 19.98 -0.68
CA ARG A 99 5.96 19.83 0.66
C ARG A 99 5.16 18.85 1.51
N MET A 100 5.72 18.40 2.59
CA MET A 100 4.98 17.68 3.64
C MET A 100 4.09 18.66 4.41
N PRO A 101 2.96 18.18 5.00
CA PRO A 101 2.13 19.03 5.85
C PRO A 101 2.91 19.50 7.08
N TYR A 102 2.68 20.75 7.47
CA TYR A 102 3.16 21.24 8.76
C TYR A 102 2.41 20.58 9.93
N PRO A 103 2.98 20.59 11.15
CA PRO A 103 2.32 20.05 12.33
C PRO A 103 0.93 20.66 12.55
N GLY A 104 -0.12 19.82 12.50
CA GLY A 104 -1.51 20.24 12.68
C GLY A 104 -2.20 20.81 11.44
N GLU A 105 -1.53 20.86 10.29
CA GLU A 105 -2.13 21.30 9.03
C GLU A 105 -3.10 20.23 8.49
N ALA A 106 -4.33 20.64 8.19
CA ALA A 106 -5.38 19.72 7.79
C ALA A 106 -5.43 19.51 6.27
N ALA A 107 -5.84 18.29 5.87
CA ALA A 107 -6.41 18.02 4.55
C ALA A 107 -7.92 17.85 4.67
N THR A 108 -8.65 18.17 3.62
CA THR A 108 -10.08 17.93 3.53
C THR A 108 -10.36 16.50 3.04
N ILE A 109 -11.23 15.76 3.73
CA ILE A 109 -11.77 14.49 3.25
C ILE A 109 -13.05 14.80 2.49
N GLY A 110 -13.20 14.27 1.29
CA GLY A 110 -14.40 14.47 0.48
C GLY A 110 -14.78 13.26 -0.36
N LEU A 111 -15.96 13.36 -0.93
CA LEU A 111 -16.54 12.40 -1.85
C LEU A 111 -16.51 12.98 -3.27
N VAL A 112 -15.96 12.23 -4.21
CA VAL A 112 -16.02 12.54 -5.64
C VAL A 112 -17.14 11.72 -6.27
N ASP A 113 -18.10 12.39 -6.88
CA ASP A 113 -19.11 11.76 -7.69
C ASP A 113 -18.50 11.16 -8.96
N SER A 114 -18.57 9.85 -9.13
CA SER A 114 -17.93 9.15 -10.27
C SER A 114 -18.52 9.53 -11.62
N LYS A 115 -19.77 10.05 -11.68
CA LYS A 115 -20.43 10.48 -12.92
C LYS A 115 -20.11 11.93 -13.27
N THR A 116 -20.21 12.84 -12.28
CA THR A 116 -20.02 14.28 -12.52
C THR A 116 -18.57 14.75 -12.29
N GLY A 117 -17.82 14.07 -11.43
CA GLY A 117 -16.48 14.50 -10.95
C GLY A 117 -16.57 15.59 -9.88
N GLU A 118 -17.77 15.92 -9.39
CA GLU A 118 -17.96 16.91 -8.35
C GLU A 118 -17.39 16.41 -7.02
N PHE A 119 -16.65 17.28 -6.34
CA PHE A 119 -16.08 17.02 -5.01
C PHE A 119 -16.96 17.66 -3.93
N SER A 120 -17.35 16.87 -2.94
CA SER A 120 -18.13 17.32 -1.79
C SER A 120 -17.39 16.99 -0.49
N LYS A 121 -17.05 18.03 0.28
CA LYS A 121 -16.40 17.90 1.59
C LYS A 121 -17.31 17.15 2.58
N VAL A 122 -16.70 16.20 3.35
CA VAL A 122 -17.40 15.48 4.44
C VAL A 122 -16.70 15.61 5.80
N ALA A 123 -15.38 15.84 5.83
CA ALA A 123 -14.60 16.04 7.05
C ALA A 123 -13.27 16.74 6.76
N ASP A 124 -12.52 17.02 7.82
CA ASP A 124 -11.09 17.34 7.77
C ASP A 124 -10.33 16.31 8.59
N THR A 125 -9.03 16.14 8.29
CA THR A 125 -8.10 15.36 9.08
C THR A 125 -6.75 16.06 9.19
N ARG A 126 -6.11 15.93 10.36
CA ARG A 126 -4.73 16.38 10.61
C ARG A 126 -3.72 15.24 10.60
N ALA A 127 -4.18 13.98 10.54
CA ALA A 127 -3.34 12.80 10.44
C ALA A 127 -3.28 12.33 8.98
N TRP A 128 -2.44 12.96 8.18
CA TRP A 128 -2.30 12.66 6.76
C TRP A 128 -0.88 12.90 6.23
N ASN A 129 -0.56 12.27 5.12
CA ASN A 129 0.63 12.52 4.34
C ASN A 129 0.39 12.22 2.85
N LEU A 130 1.33 12.60 1.98
CA LEU A 130 1.19 12.46 0.53
C LEU A 130 1.33 11.02 0.01
N GLN A 131 1.78 10.06 0.85
CA GLN A 131 2.10 8.70 0.44
C GLN A 131 1.11 7.64 0.94
N GLN A 132 0.41 7.92 2.05
CA GLN A 132 -0.55 6.98 2.62
C GLN A 132 -1.90 7.66 2.91
N GLY A 133 -2.02 8.95 2.54
CA GLY A 133 -3.22 9.73 2.86
C GLY A 133 -3.49 9.73 4.36
N ALA A 134 -4.75 9.55 4.72
CA ALA A 134 -5.22 9.38 6.10
C ALA A 134 -5.65 7.93 6.39
N MET A 135 -5.16 6.94 5.61
CA MET A 135 -5.60 5.53 5.63
C MET A 135 -7.12 5.40 5.50
N LEU A 136 -7.66 6.05 4.46
CA LEU A 136 -9.09 6.08 4.17
C LEU A 136 -9.62 4.68 3.81
N HIS A 137 -10.73 4.28 4.42
CA HIS A 137 -11.45 3.05 4.09
C HIS A 137 -12.96 3.32 4.06
N TRP A 138 -13.68 2.72 3.13
CA TRP A 138 -15.10 2.48 3.34
C TRP A 138 -15.26 1.36 4.34
N HIS A 139 -16.12 1.55 5.35
CA HIS A 139 -16.33 0.55 6.40
C HIS A 139 -16.97 -0.72 5.79
N PRO A 140 -16.35 -1.91 5.87
CA PRO A 140 -16.82 -3.09 5.14
C PRO A 140 -18.25 -3.53 5.45
N LEU A 141 -18.72 -3.32 6.69
CA LEU A 141 -20.13 -3.60 7.08
C LEU A 141 -21.11 -2.52 6.59
N TYR A 142 -20.65 -1.29 6.36
CA TYR A 142 -21.49 -0.15 5.95
C TYR A 142 -20.87 0.60 4.77
N PRO A 143 -20.51 -0.11 3.68
CA PRO A 143 -19.66 0.44 2.62
C PRO A 143 -20.37 1.46 1.71
N GLU A 144 -21.63 1.74 1.94
CA GLU A 144 -22.37 2.81 1.25
C GLU A 144 -22.29 4.15 1.97
N ASN A 145 -22.20 4.15 3.31
CA ASN A 145 -22.41 5.37 4.08
C ASN A 145 -21.32 5.69 5.10
N LYS A 146 -20.48 4.72 5.50
CA LYS A 146 -19.48 4.97 6.55
C LYS A 146 -18.07 4.85 6.02
N ILE A 147 -17.23 5.82 6.41
CA ILE A 147 -15.80 5.80 6.16
C ILE A 147 -15.04 5.71 7.48
N ILE A 148 -13.83 5.15 7.40
CA ILE A 148 -12.85 5.10 8.49
C ILE A 148 -11.62 5.88 8.03
N TYR A 149 -11.07 6.72 8.89
CA TYR A 149 -9.85 7.47 8.63
C TYR A 149 -9.10 7.78 9.92
N ASN A 150 -7.82 8.06 9.80
CA ASN A 150 -7.01 8.55 10.92
C ASN A 150 -7.17 10.06 11.06
N ASP A 151 -7.13 10.54 12.31
CA ASP A 151 -7.12 11.96 12.65
C ASP A 151 -6.21 12.22 13.85
N GLN A 152 -5.96 13.49 14.13
CA GLN A 152 -5.06 13.94 15.17
C GLN A 152 -5.61 15.17 15.91
N ASN A 153 -5.46 15.17 17.23
CA ASN A 153 -5.75 16.32 18.07
C ASN A 153 -4.57 16.54 19.04
N GLY A 154 -3.90 17.68 18.91
CA GLY A 154 -2.63 17.89 19.63
C GLY A 154 -1.60 16.83 19.24
N ASP A 155 -1.05 16.14 20.23
CA ASP A 155 -0.09 15.03 20.05
C ASP A 155 -0.76 13.66 19.93
N GLY A 156 -2.05 13.57 20.23
CA GLY A 156 -2.85 12.33 20.19
C GLY A 156 -3.29 12.01 18.78
N ILE A 157 -3.06 10.75 18.37
CA ILE A 157 -3.51 10.21 17.09
C ILE A 157 -4.52 9.08 17.33
N PHE A 158 -5.57 9.06 16.53
CA PHE A 158 -6.71 8.18 16.69
C PHE A 158 -7.35 7.89 15.32
N SER A 159 -8.38 7.08 15.27
CA SER A 159 -9.19 6.93 14.06
C SER A 159 -10.64 7.33 14.30
N VAL A 160 -11.34 7.64 13.22
CA VAL A 160 -12.74 8.08 13.22
C VAL A 160 -13.54 7.21 12.28
N ILE A 161 -14.70 6.73 12.75
CA ILE A 161 -15.75 6.20 11.90
C ILE A 161 -16.77 7.32 11.70
N LEU A 162 -16.93 7.75 10.44
CA LEU A 162 -17.85 8.82 10.04
C LEU A 162 -18.97 8.26 9.18
N ASP A 163 -20.21 8.52 9.55
CA ASP A 163 -21.35 8.36 8.66
C ASP A 163 -21.48 9.61 7.78
N VAL A 164 -21.20 9.46 6.48
CA VAL A 164 -21.09 10.59 5.54
C VAL A 164 -22.43 11.24 5.21
N LYS A 165 -23.57 10.57 5.50
CA LYS A 165 -24.91 11.13 5.29
C LYS A 165 -25.37 11.97 6.46
N SER A 166 -25.21 11.44 7.69
CA SER A 166 -25.68 12.10 8.91
C SER A 166 -24.63 13.00 9.55
N GLY A 167 -23.36 12.88 9.17
CA GLY A 167 -22.23 13.58 9.82
C GLY A 167 -21.86 13.00 11.19
N LYS A 168 -22.53 11.93 11.66
CA LYS A 168 -22.28 11.31 12.96
C LYS A 168 -20.89 10.67 12.99
N LYS A 169 -20.08 11.03 14.00
CA LYS A 169 -18.72 10.52 14.21
C LYS A 169 -18.64 9.62 15.43
N ARG A 170 -17.78 8.61 15.36
CA ARG A 170 -17.33 7.80 16.49
C ARG A 170 -15.80 7.76 16.47
N VAL A 171 -15.19 8.18 17.57
CA VAL A 171 -13.74 8.15 17.74
C VAL A 171 -13.32 6.80 18.32
N LEU A 172 -12.24 6.24 17.79
CA LEU A 172 -11.57 5.02 18.27
C LEU A 172 -10.20 5.41 18.82
N PRO A 173 -9.71 4.75 19.87
CA PRO A 173 -8.52 5.20 20.62
C PRO A 173 -7.18 4.99 19.90
N ARG A 174 -7.18 4.29 18.77
CA ARG A 174 -5.97 4.01 17.97
C ARG A 174 -6.20 4.33 16.50
N THR A 175 -5.10 4.53 15.79
CA THR A 175 -5.11 4.65 14.32
C THR A 175 -5.45 3.31 13.66
N VAL A 176 -5.88 3.37 12.39
CA VAL A 176 -6.00 2.20 11.52
C VAL A 176 -4.88 2.22 10.48
N SER A 177 -4.34 1.04 10.14
CA SER A 177 -3.41 0.82 9.04
C SER A 177 -3.93 -0.22 8.04
N ALA A 178 -4.87 -1.07 8.46
CA ALA A 178 -5.67 -1.95 7.61
C ALA A 178 -6.99 -2.25 8.31
N VAL A 179 -8.03 -2.53 7.53
CA VAL A 179 -9.35 -2.95 8.03
C VAL A 179 -9.63 -4.34 7.50
N SER A 180 -10.12 -5.24 8.37
CA SER A 180 -10.52 -6.60 7.99
C SER A 180 -11.68 -6.60 7.01
N HIS A 181 -11.75 -7.59 6.12
CA HIS A 181 -12.82 -7.70 5.11
C HIS A 181 -14.20 -7.86 5.73
N ASN A 182 -14.27 -8.52 6.90
CA ASN A 182 -15.51 -8.67 7.68
C ASN A 182 -15.90 -7.39 8.45
N GLY A 183 -15.06 -6.35 8.43
CA GLY A 183 -15.35 -5.05 9.06
C GLY A 183 -15.41 -5.04 10.58
N ARG A 184 -14.94 -6.10 11.25
CA ARG A 184 -14.92 -6.19 12.71
C ARG A 184 -13.62 -5.67 13.31
N TRP A 185 -12.49 -5.91 12.64
CA TRP A 185 -11.16 -5.65 13.16
C TRP A 185 -10.40 -4.65 12.30
N ALA A 186 -9.45 -3.97 12.92
CA ALA A 186 -8.41 -3.25 12.23
C ALA A 186 -7.04 -3.60 12.78
N LEU A 187 -6.00 -3.54 11.94
CA LEU A 187 -4.62 -3.49 12.35
C LEU A 187 -4.22 -2.05 12.60
N SER A 188 -3.47 -1.82 13.65
CA SER A 188 -3.01 -0.49 14.07
C SER A 188 -1.51 -0.49 14.29
N LEU A 189 -0.86 0.61 13.89
CA LEU A 189 0.55 0.91 14.10
C LEU A 189 0.70 2.23 14.86
N THR A 190 1.86 2.44 15.48
CA THR A 190 2.20 3.70 16.15
C THR A 190 2.77 4.69 15.11
N TYR A 191 1.90 5.52 14.53
CA TYR A 191 2.28 6.49 13.50
C TYR A 191 3.22 7.60 14.01
N GLY A 192 3.28 7.84 15.32
CA GLY A 192 4.30 8.71 15.92
C GLY A 192 5.71 8.16 15.73
N ARG A 193 5.91 6.85 15.94
CA ARG A 193 7.19 6.18 15.66
C ARG A 193 7.52 6.21 14.16
N LEU A 194 6.52 5.99 13.30
CA LEU A 194 6.67 6.16 11.86
C LEU A 194 7.07 7.59 11.50
N GLY A 195 6.40 8.59 12.07
CA GLY A 195 6.70 10.01 11.83
C GLY A 195 8.14 10.39 12.21
N ARG A 196 8.67 9.86 13.32
CA ARG A 196 10.04 10.09 13.74
C ARG A 196 11.09 9.37 12.89
N LEU A 197 10.84 8.11 12.54
CA LEU A 197 11.83 7.26 11.85
C LEU A 197 11.72 7.33 10.32
N ARG A 198 10.52 7.57 9.80
CA ARG A 198 10.24 7.64 8.37
C ARG A 198 9.08 8.62 8.09
N GLN A 199 9.35 9.91 8.21
CA GLN A 199 8.35 10.98 8.16
C GLN A 199 7.34 10.86 7.01
N VAL A 200 7.80 10.47 5.82
CA VAL A 200 6.97 10.34 4.60
C VAL A 200 5.76 9.41 4.74
N VAL A 201 5.76 8.48 5.69
CA VAL A 201 4.68 7.52 5.95
C VAL A 201 4.09 7.63 7.37
N GLY A 202 4.55 8.60 8.15
CA GLY A 202 4.01 8.93 9.46
C GLY A 202 3.16 10.20 9.41
N TYR A 203 2.75 10.66 10.59
CA TYR A 203 2.00 11.91 10.74
C TYR A 203 2.86 12.93 11.48
N THR A 204 2.88 14.16 10.95
CA THR A 204 3.59 15.27 11.58
C THR A 204 2.95 15.59 12.92
N ARG A 205 3.78 15.93 13.96
CA ARG A 205 3.35 16.19 15.33
C ARG A 205 2.99 14.96 16.18
N ALA A 206 2.65 13.81 15.59
CA ALA A 206 2.39 12.60 16.36
C ALA A 206 3.64 12.17 17.15
N LYS A 207 3.54 11.97 18.47
CA LYS A 207 4.66 11.58 19.32
C LYS A 207 4.93 10.07 19.26
N ASP A 208 6.21 9.70 19.23
CA ASP A 208 6.65 8.34 19.52
C ASP A 208 6.65 8.12 21.03
N PRO A 209 5.88 7.16 21.58
CA PRO A 209 5.88 6.90 23.01
C PRO A 209 7.17 6.27 23.52
N ASN A 210 8.02 5.76 22.64
CA ASN A 210 9.28 5.08 22.96
C ASN A 210 10.47 5.67 22.16
N PRO A 211 10.77 6.99 22.28
CA PRO A 211 11.73 7.66 21.40
C PRO A 211 13.15 7.13 21.56
N ASP A 212 13.54 6.70 22.76
CA ASP A 212 14.90 6.24 23.08
C ASP A 212 15.07 4.71 23.01
N ASN A 213 13.96 3.95 22.89
CA ASN A 213 14.00 2.50 22.83
C ASN A 213 14.08 2.00 21.37
N PRO A 214 15.19 1.36 20.95
CA PRO A 214 15.33 0.82 19.59
C PRO A 214 14.28 -0.25 19.26
N ALA A 215 13.85 -1.03 20.25
CA ALA A 215 12.98 -2.19 20.06
C ALA A 215 12.00 -2.36 21.23
N PRO A 216 10.98 -1.50 21.36
CA PRO A 216 10.03 -1.57 22.46
C PRO A 216 9.18 -2.85 22.44
N ASP A 217 8.88 -3.37 23.60
CA ASP A 217 8.02 -4.52 23.82
C ASP A 217 6.52 -4.16 23.93
N ASN A 218 6.23 -2.88 24.17
CA ASN A 218 4.89 -2.31 24.29
C ASN A 218 4.41 -1.59 23.00
N ASP A 219 5.17 -1.71 21.89
CA ASP A 219 4.83 -1.16 20.58
C ASP A 219 4.99 -2.23 19.49
N GLY A 220 4.20 -2.10 18.40
CA GLY A 220 4.21 -3.05 17.31
C GLY A 220 2.91 -3.06 16.52
N VAL A 221 2.42 -4.26 16.17
CA VAL A 221 1.11 -4.44 15.53
C VAL A 221 0.05 -4.67 16.62
N PHE A 222 -0.98 -3.84 16.60
CA PHE A 222 -2.15 -4.00 17.45
C PHE A 222 -3.34 -4.44 16.61
N VAL A 223 -4.20 -5.28 17.19
CA VAL A 223 -5.55 -5.54 16.69
C VAL A 223 -6.53 -4.66 17.46
N LEU A 224 -7.36 -3.93 16.75
CA LEU A 224 -8.38 -3.01 17.26
C LEU A 224 -9.77 -3.55 16.90
N ASP A 225 -10.63 -3.74 17.87
CA ASP A 225 -12.06 -4.04 17.64
C ASP A 225 -12.80 -2.76 17.27
N LEU A 226 -13.31 -2.71 16.03
CA LEU A 226 -14.01 -1.53 15.50
C LEU A 226 -15.36 -1.30 16.17
N SER A 227 -15.93 -2.32 16.82
CA SER A 227 -17.23 -2.20 17.52
C SER A 227 -17.09 -1.69 18.95
N THR A 228 -16.05 -2.10 19.68
CA THR A 228 -15.83 -1.72 21.09
C THR A 228 -14.79 -0.62 21.25
N GLY A 229 -13.80 -0.54 20.36
CA GLY A 229 -12.61 0.31 20.49
C GLY A 229 -11.51 -0.34 21.32
N GLN A 230 -11.69 -1.56 21.82
CA GLN A 230 -10.65 -2.28 22.54
C GLN A 230 -9.52 -2.69 21.59
N SER A 231 -8.28 -2.62 22.09
CA SER A 231 -7.12 -2.99 21.31
C SER A 231 -6.15 -3.87 22.10
N LYS A 232 -5.46 -4.76 21.38
CA LYS A 232 -4.45 -5.67 21.95
C LYS A 232 -3.19 -5.64 21.08
N LEU A 233 -2.01 -5.53 21.69
CA LEU A 233 -0.73 -5.76 21.03
C LEU A 233 -0.62 -7.26 20.74
N VAL A 234 -0.44 -7.60 19.45
CA VAL A 234 -0.36 -9.00 18.99
C VAL A 234 1.04 -9.38 18.52
N VAL A 235 1.83 -8.43 18.02
CA VAL A 235 3.25 -8.62 17.69
C VAL A 235 4.02 -7.40 18.14
N SER A 236 4.97 -7.57 19.07
CA SER A 236 5.82 -6.46 19.53
C SER A 236 7.04 -6.27 18.61
N ILE A 237 7.58 -5.05 18.61
CA ILE A 237 8.84 -4.73 17.90
C ILE A 237 9.98 -5.55 18.52
N ALA A 238 10.02 -5.71 19.84
CA ALA A 238 11.02 -6.50 20.54
C ALA A 238 11.07 -7.95 20.04
N GLN A 239 9.91 -8.62 19.90
CA GLN A 239 9.84 -10.00 19.39
C GLN A 239 10.49 -10.20 18.02
N VAL A 240 10.29 -9.24 17.11
CA VAL A 240 10.87 -9.28 15.77
C VAL A 240 12.34 -8.90 15.78
N TYR A 241 12.68 -7.88 16.57
CA TYR A 241 14.06 -7.41 16.72
C TYR A 241 14.98 -8.50 17.24
N GLU A 242 14.57 -9.24 18.27
CA GLU A 242 15.33 -10.37 18.86
C GLU A 242 15.61 -11.47 17.83
N ARG A 243 14.68 -11.73 16.91
CA ARG A 243 14.88 -12.70 15.82
C ARG A 243 15.87 -12.20 14.79
N LEU A 244 15.74 -10.92 14.40
CA LEU A 244 16.55 -10.33 13.33
C LEU A 244 17.98 -10.00 13.80
N VAL A 245 18.19 -9.52 15.03
CA VAL A 245 19.52 -9.15 15.53
C VAL A 245 20.47 -10.34 15.62
N LYS A 246 19.94 -11.57 15.82
CA LYS A 246 20.74 -12.80 15.81
C LYS A 246 21.35 -13.10 14.44
N LYS A 247 20.63 -12.74 13.36
CA LYS A 247 21.05 -12.95 11.97
C LYS A 247 21.78 -11.72 11.39
N HIS A 248 21.44 -10.54 11.90
CA HIS A 248 21.93 -9.24 11.41
C HIS A 248 22.48 -8.40 12.59
N PRO A 249 23.71 -8.68 13.07
CA PRO A 249 24.30 -8.02 14.25
C PRO A 249 24.37 -6.49 14.16
N LEU A 250 24.47 -5.94 12.93
CA LEU A 250 24.45 -4.50 12.69
C LEU A 250 23.12 -3.83 13.09
N LEU A 251 22.07 -4.60 13.31
CA LEU A 251 20.79 -4.10 13.81
C LEU A 251 20.89 -3.64 15.28
N ARG A 252 21.86 -4.16 16.05
CA ARG A 252 21.99 -3.85 17.48
C ARG A 252 22.09 -2.34 17.73
N GLY A 253 21.20 -1.83 18.59
CA GLY A 253 21.11 -0.41 18.92
C GLY A 253 20.43 0.46 17.86
N ASN A 254 20.08 -0.08 16.69
CA ASN A 254 19.36 0.67 15.67
C ASN A 254 17.83 0.54 15.83
N HIS A 255 17.13 1.66 15.70
CA HIS A 255 15.67 1.71 15.87
C HIS A 255 14.95 0.97 14.76
N MET A 256 14.09 0.03 15.16
CA MET A 256 13.19 -0.68 14.27
C MET A 256 11.80 -0.03 14.30
N TRP A 257 11.09 -0.10 13.17
CA TRP A 257 9.66 0.24 13.07
C TRP A 257 8.94 -0.76 12.18
N PHE A 258 7.63 -0.87 12.40
CA PHE A 258 6.76 -1.60 11.49
C PHE A 258 6.01 -0.65 10.57
N ASN A 259 5.74 -1.11 9.36
CA ASN A 259 4.99 -0.36 8.37
C ASN A 259 4.20 -1.34 7.48
N HIS A 260 3.11 -0.87 6.91
CA HIS A 260 2.26 -1.64 5.99
C HIS A 260 1.77 -2.96 6.60
N THR A 261 0.56 -2.94 7.10
CA THR A 261 -0.14 -4.15 7.54
C THR A 261 -1.28 -4.45 6.59
N VAL A 262 -1.48 -5.72 6.22
CA VAL A 262 -2.61 -6.13 5.37
C VAL A 262 -3.13 -7.48 5.83
N PHE A 263 -4.43 -7.60 6.06
CA PHE A 263 -5.10 -8.89 6.28
C PHE A 263 -5.14 -9.73 5.00
N ASN A 264 -5.06 -11.04 5.13
CA ASN A 264 -5.41 -11.96 4.05
C ASN A 264 -6.94 -11.94 3.80
N ARG A 265 -7.38 -12.56 2.71
CA ARG A 265 -8.77 -12.41 2.24
C ARG A 265 -9.83 -12.93 3.21
N ASN A 266 -9.50 -13.88 4.09
CA ASN A 266 -10.42 -14.40 5.12
C ASN A 266 -10.15 -13.86 6.54
N ASP A 267 -9.31 -12.83 6.68
CA ASP A 267 -9.00 -12.11 7.93
C ASP A 267 -8.33 -12.98 9.02
N THR A 268 -7.82 -14.17 8.67
CA THR A 268 -7.20 -15.08 9.64
C THR A 268 -5.73 -14.79 9.88
N ARG A 269 -5.07 -14.16 8.92
CA ARG A 269 -3.65 -13.81 8.95
C ARG A 269 -3.43 -12.40 8.44
N PHE A 270 -2.27 -11.85 8.77
CA PHE A 270 -1.79 -10.59 8.20
C PHE A 270 -0.29 -10.66 7.93
N PHE A 271 0.19 -9.80 7.05
CA PHE A 271 1.61 -9.49 6.94
C PHE A 271 1.89 -8.04 7.36
N PHE A 272 3.17 -7.78 7.67
CA PHE A 272 3.71 -6.45 7.91
C PHE A 272 5.18 -6.39 7.52
N LEU A 273 5.71 -5.18 7.35
CA LEU A 273 7.12 -4.94 7.09
C LEU A 273 7.82 -4.47 8.36
N ALA A 274 8.90 -5.18 8.73
CA ALA A 274 9.85 -4.76 9.76
C ALA A 274 11.03 -4.06 9.11
N ARG A 275 11.34 -2.84 9.55
CA ARG A 275 12.32 -1.95 8.91
C ARG A 275 13.27 -1.33 9.91
N ALA A 276 14.53 -1.15 9.49
CA ALA A 276 15.52 -0.36 10.21
C ALA A 276 16.47 0.31 9.21
N TYR A 277 17.13 1.39 9.66
CA TYR A 277 18.29 1.94 8.97
C TYR A 277 19.56 1.37 9.59
N LEU A 278 20.45 0.80 8.79
CA LEU A 278 21.69 0.19 9.26
C LEU A 278 22.91 0.93 8.70
N PRO A 279 24.05 0.95 9.44
CA PRO A 279 25.34 1.40 8.94
C PRO A 279 25.92 0.38 7.91
N PRO A 280 26.90 0.80 7.05
CA PRO A 280 27.28 2.19 6.80
C PRO A 280 26.25 2.89 5.91
N GLY A 281 26.18 4.24 5.96
CA GLY A 281 25.36 5.06 5.06
C GLY A 281 23.85 5.01 5.31
N ARG A 282 23.40 4.51 6.46
CA ARG A 282 21.99 4.45 6.86
C ARG A 282 21.07 3.85 5.77
N ARG A 283 21.46 2.74 5.20
CA ARG A 283 20.64 2.01 4.24
C ARG A 283 19.43 1.39 4.94
N ARG A 284 18.25 1.53 4.32
CA ARG A 284 17.02 0.92 4.81
C ARG A 284 17.00 -0.57 4.48
N HIS A 285 16.92 -1.39 5.51
CA HIS A 285 16.68 -2.82 5.41
C HIS A 285 15.22 -3.13 5.73
N THR A 286 14.65 -4.16 5.12
CA THR A 286 13.23 -4.50 5.24
C THR A 286 13.05 -6.00 5.18
N ALA A 287 12.44 -6.59 6.21
CA ALA A 287 11.91 -7.95 6.20
C ALA A 287 10.38 -7.92 6.10
N MET A 288 9.80 -8.94 5.49
CA MET A 288 8.36 -9.19 5.58
C MET A 288 8.09 -10.33 6.55
N PHE A 289 7.15 -10.09 7.45
CA PHE A 289 6.65 -11.07 8.40
C PHE A 289 5.16 -11.33 8.17
N THR A 290 4.72 -12.55 8.47
CA THR A 290 3.31 -12.92 8.58
C THR A 290 3.02 -13.44 9.98
N ALA A 291 1.78 -13.24 10.43
CA ALA A 291 1.27 -13.80 11.69
C ALA A 291 -0.23 -14.11 11.56
N ASN A 292 -0.76 -14.96 12.43
CA ASN A 292 -2.19 -15.11 12.62
C ASN A 292 -2.77 -13.81 13.21
N ALA A 293 -4.07 -13.57 13.05
CA ALA A 293 -4.73 -12.38 13.56
C ALA A 293 -4.55 -12.15 15.08
N ASP A 294 -4.32 -13.21 15.85
CA ASP A 294 -4.02 -13.16 17.30
C ASP A 294 -2.51 -12.94 17.63
N GLY A 295 -1.65 -12.85 16.61
CA GLY A 295 -0.19 -12.72 16.71
C GLY A 295 0.59 -14.02 16.77
N SER A 296 -0.08 -15.16 16.94
CA SER A 296 0.58 -16.47 16.90
C SER A 296 1.10 -16.81 15.50
N GLY A 297 1.93 -17.83 15.37
CA GLY A 297 2.44 -18.27 14.07
C GLY A 297 3.26 -17.22 13.34
N LEU A 298 3.94 -16.32 14.06
CA LEU A 298 4.83 -15.28 13.52
C LEU A 298 5.98 -15.89 12.73
N ARG A 299 6.14 -15.50 11.45
CA ARG A 299 7.15 -16.01 10.52
C ARG A 299 7.80 -14.89 9.73
N GLU A 300 9.10 -14.96 9.52
CA GLU A 300 9.81 -14.18 8.49
C GLU A 300 9.61 -14.88 7.14
N VAL A 301 8.96 -14.20 6.18
CA VAL A 301 8.66 -14.77 4.85
C VAL A 301 9.52 -14.19 3.76
N ILE A 302 10.05 -12.98 3.93
CA ILE A 302 11.09 -12.40 3.08
C ILE A 302 12.18 -11.83 3.99
N PRO A 303 13.45 -12.25 3.81
CA PRO A 303 14.57 -11.83 4.66
C PRO A 303 14.85 -10.33 4.63
N PHE A 304 15.50 -9.86 5.70
CA PHE A 304 15.74 -8.45 5.98
C PHE A 304 16.63 -7.75 4.94
N ASP A 305 17.46 -8.49 4.20
CA ASP A 305 18.41 -7.99 3.19
C ASP A 305 17.87 -7.98 1.75
N LYS A 306 16.73 -8.63 1.48
CA LYS A 306 16.17 -8.72 0.11
C LYS A 306 15.44 -7.46 -0.35
N GLY A 307 15.26 -6.48 0.53
CA GLY A 307 14.73 -5.16 0.17
C GLY A 307 13.29 -5.20 -0.31
N VAL A 308 12.43 -6.00 0.35
CA VAL A 308 11.01 -6.09 0.02
C VAL A 308 10.33 -4.73 0.10
N SER A 309 9.44 -4.43 -0.85
CA SER A 309 8.79 -3.14 -0.98
C SER A 309 7.26 -3.24 -1.08
N HIS A 310 6.71 -3.60 -2.24
CA HIS A 310 5.28 -3.58 -2.52
C HIS A 310 4.71 -5.00 -2.56
N PHE A 311 3.41 -5.15 -2.26
CA PHE A 311 2.83 -6.45 -1.93
C PHE A 311 1.30 -6.41 -1.99
N ASP A 312 0.68 -7.61 -2.12
CA ASP A 312 -0.74 -7.85 -1.88
C ASP A 312 -0.98 -9.34 -1.55
N TRP A 313 -2.08 -9.66 -0.88
CA TRP A 313 -2.60 -11.02 -0.80
C TRP A 313 -3.41 -11.34 -2.06
N ARG A 314 -3.02 -12.40 -2.77
CA ARG A 314 -3.84 -12.94 -3.84
C ARG A 314 -5.11 -13.59 -3.28
N ASN A 315 -4.91 -14.44 -2.28
CA ASN A 315 -5.96 -15.21 -1.59
C ASN A 315 -5.56 -15.39 -0.12
N ASP A 316 -6.11 -16.40 0.56
CA ASP A 316 -5.83 -16.64 1.97
C ASP A 316 -4.39 -17.11 2.25
N LYS A 317 -3.65 -17.55 1.23
CA LYS A 317 -2.35 -18.22 1.37
C LYS A 317 -1.24 -17.64 0.49
N GLU A 318 -1.56 -17.06 -0.66
CA GLU A 318 -0.58 -16.59 -1.62
C GLU A 318 -0.38 -15.07 -1.51
N ILE A 319 0.88 -14.66 -1.52
CA ILE A 319 1.32 -13.27 -1.45
C ILE A 319 2.12 -12.95 -2.70
N ILE A 320 1.82 -11.83 -3.35
CA ILE A 320 2.75 -11.17 -4.28
C ILE A 320 3.56 -10.15 -3.51
N ALA A 321 4.87 -10.08 -3.79
CA ALA A 321 5.69 -8.98 -3.31
C ALA A 321 6.81 -8.65 -4.31
N THR A 322 7.30 -7.39 -4.27
CA THR A 322 8.48 -6.99 -5.02
C THR A 322 9.71 -7.02 -4.13
N PHE A 323 10.72 -7.79 -4.53
CA PHE A 323 12.00 -7.87 -3.85
C PHE A 323 13.12 -8.33 -4.78
N SER A 324 14.37 -8.24 -4.34
CA SER A 324 15.52 -8.64 -5.14
C SER A 324 15.75 -10.14 -5.08
N ILE A 325 15.83 -10.76 -6.24
CA ILE A 325 16.28 -12.15 -6.44
C ILE A 325 17.75 -12.12 -6.82
N ASP A 326 18.56 -12.94 -6.16
CA ASP A 326 20.00 -12.99 -6.39
C ASP A 326 20.32 -13.26 -7.86
N GLY A 327 21.18 -12.41 -8.46
CA GLY A 327 21.57 -12.47 -9.86
C GLY A 327 20.51 -12.01 -10.87
N SER A 328 19.26 -11.72 -10.45
CA SER A 328 18.14 -11.37 -11.35
C SER A 328 17.53 -9.99 -11.09
N GLY A 329 18.03 -9.26 -10.08
CA GLY A 329 17.49 -7.95 -9.71
C GLY A 329 16.10 -8.01 -9.07
N ARG A 330 15.37 -6.90 -9.14
CA ARG A 330 14.05 -6.77 -8.53
C ARG A 330 12.96 -7.38 -9.42
N LYS A 331 12.11 -8.19 -8.80
CA LYS A 331 11.05 -8.93 -9.49
C LYS A 331 9.72 -8.84 -8.73
N HIS A 332 8.60 -9.04 -9.44
CA HIS A 332 7.33 -9.37 -8.83
C HIS A 332 7.27 -10.88 -8.59
N VAL A 333 7.14 -11.28 -7.34
CA VAL A 333 7.25 -12.68 -6.91
C VAL A 333 5.98 -13.11 -6.21
N LEU A 334 5.38 -14.20 -6.68
CA LEU A 334 4.23 -14.84 -6.04
C LEU A 334 4.74 -16.06 -5.25
N PHE A 335 4.39 -16.15 -3.98
CA PHE A 335 4.76 -17.26 -3.11
C PHE A 335 3.64 -17.60 -2.13
N THR A 336 3.65 -18.83 -1.61
CA THR A 336 2.71 -19.24 -0.57
C THR A 336 3.28 -18.94 0.82
N ASP A 337 2.49 -18.36 1.71
CA ASP A 337 2.86 -18.07 3.08
C ASP A 337 3.40 -19.33 3.79
N GLY A 338 4.60 -19.24 4.36
CA GLY A 338 5.29 -20.32 5.04
C GLY A 338 5.80 -21.47 4.15
N LYS A 339 5.83 -21.30 2.83
CA LYS A 339 6.43 -22.26 1.89
C LYS A 339 7.69 -21.67 1.25
N ALA A 340 8.64 -22.55 0.89
CA ALA A 340 9.91 -22.15 0.28
C ALA A 340 9.84 -21.91 -1.23
N ASN A 341 8.79 -22.39 -1.91
CA ASN A 341 8.64 -22.27 -3.36
C ASN A 341 8.02 -20.92 -3.74
N TYR A 342 8.48 -20.38 -4.85
CA TYR A 342 7.99 -19.13 -5.41
C TYR A 342 7.94 -19.17 -6.94
N ARG A 343 7.18 -18.26 -7.52
CA ARG A 343 7.10 -18.00 -8.95
C ARG A 343 7.39 -16.54 -9.26
N VAL A 344 8.33 -16.26 -10.16
CA VAL A 344 8.53 -14.93 -10.74
C VAL A 344 7.41 -14.67 -11.74
N LEU A 345 6.77 -13.52 -11.65
CA LEU A 345 5.70 -13.12 -12.54
C LEU A 345 6.23 -12.14 -13.58
N GLY A 346 5.74 -12.29 -14.83
CA GLY A 346 6.00 -11.34 -15.90
C GLY A 346 7.49 -11.09 -16.15
N ASP A 347 8.32 -12.12 -16.14
CA ASP A 347 9.76 -12.02 -16.39
C ASP A 347 10.03 -11.26 -17.71
N GLY A 348 10.88 -10.24 -17.69
CA GLY A 348 11.11 -9.30 -18.78
C GLY A 348 10.09 -8.14 -18.86
N PHE A 349 8.91 -8.25 -18.25
CA PHE A 349 7.88 -7.20 -18.25
C PHE A 349 7.68 -6.54 -16.88
N LEU A 350 7.71 -7.32 -15.78
CA LEU A 350 7.52 -6.85 -14.40
C LEU A 350 8.84 -6.80 -13.61
N ASP A 351 9.95 -6.49 -14.26
CA ASP A 351 11.30 -6.44 -13.68
C ASP A 351 11.60 -5.07 -13.07
N PHE A 352 10.79 -4.64 -12.10
CA PHE A 352 10.91 -3.37 -11.42
C PHE A 352 10.21 -3.40 -10.06
N ASP A 353 10.32 -2.31 -9.29
CA ASP A 353 9.56 -2.08 -8.06
C ASP A 353 8.28 -1.29 -8.38
N GLY A 354 7.10 -1.84 -8.04
CA GLY A 354 5.82 -1.23 -8.35
C GLY A 354 4.72 -1.64 -7.37
N HIS A 355 3.74 -0.77 -7.17
CA HIS A 355 2.61 -0.96 -6.28
C HIS A 355 1.61 -1.94 -6.90
N CYS A 356 1.84 -3.23 -6.64
CA CYS A 356 1.04 -4.31 -7.22
C CYS A 356 -0.18 -4.66 -6.36
N THR A 357 -1.33 -4.90 -7.00
CA THR A 357 -2.56 -5.35 -6.36
C THR A 357 -3.39 -6.22 -7.29
N PHE A 358 -4.05 -7.25 -6.73
CA PHE A 358 -4.88 -8.17 -7.48
C PHE A 358 -6.28 -7.60 -7.74
N SER A 359 -6.85 -7.92 -8.89
CA SER A 359 -8.27 -7.78 -9.17
C SER A 359 -9.12 -8.65 -8.23
N PRO A 360 -10.41 -8.34 -8.04
CA PRO A 360 -11.30 -9.14 -7.20
C PRO A 360 -11.39 -10.61 -7.60
N ASP A 361 -11.30 -10.93 -8.89
CA ASP A 361 -11.28 -12.30 -9.43
C ASP A 361 -9.90 -12.98 -9.34
N GLN A 362 -8.85 -12.23 -8.94
CA GLN A 362 -7.48 -12.71 -8.73
C GLN A 362 -6.74 -13.13 -10.02
N ASP A 363 -7.28 -12.85 -11.18
CA ASP A 363 -6.68 -13.20 -12.49
C ASP A 363 -5.81 -12.06 -13.06
N TRP A 364 -5.98 -10.84 -12.55
CA TRP A 364 -5.22 -9.70 -13.01
C TRP A 364 -4.41 -9.05 -11.88
N ILE A 365 -3.27 -8.49 -12.25
CA ILE A 365 -2.47 -7.61 -11.41
C ILE A 365 -2.42 -6.25 -12.08
N VAL A 366 -2.74 -5.18 -11.34
CA VAL A 366 -2.37 -3.82 -11.71
C VAL A 366 -1.14 -3.39 -10.93
N THR A 367 -0.22 -2.69 -11.57
CA THR A 367 0.98 -2.14 -10.93
C THR A 367 1.42 -0.85 -11.63
N ASP A 368 2.28 -0.08 -10.98
CA ASP A 368 2.88 1.12 -11.56
C ASP A 368 4.40 0.95 -11.74
N ARG A 369 4.97 1.67 -12.71
CA ARG A 369 6.41 1.69 -12.96
C ARG A 369 6.91 3.11 -13.13
N LYS A 370 7.98 3.46 -12.44
CA LYS A 370 8.70 4.72 -12.62
C LYS A 370 9.79 4.58 -13.68
N HIS A 371 9.87 5.57 -14.57
CA HIS A 371 10.93 5.73 -15.56
C HIS A 371 11.75 6.96 -15.16
N GLY A 372 12.89 6.75 -14.48
CA GLY A 372 13.66 7.83 -13.87
C GLY A 372 14.34 8.76 -14.87
N ASP A 373 14.71 8.23 -16.03
CA ASP A 373 15.33 8.93 -17.16
C ASP A 373 14.37 9.91 -17.86
N THR A 374 13.11 9.54 -18.03
CA THR A 374 12.09 10.35 -18.72
C THR A 374 11.18 11.13 -17.78
N GLN A 375 11.28 10.95 -16.47
CA GLN A 375 10.35 11.48 -15.45
C GLN A 375 8.89 11.08 -15.71
N GLU A 376 8.69 9.87 -16.22
CA GLU A 376 7.39 9.31 -16.48
C GLU A 376 7.04 8.18 -15.50
N GLN A 377 5.74 7.97 -15.29
CA GLN A 377 5.22 6.77 -14.65
C GLN A 377 4.24 6.08 -15.59
N SER A 378 4.25 4.75 -15.56
CA SER A 378 3.32 3.92 -16.33
C SER A 378 2.40 3.16 -15.38
N LEU A 379 1.15 3.01 -15.81
CA LEU A 379 0.20 2.06 -15.25
C LEU A 379 0.22 0.80 -16.11
N LEU A 380 0.45 -0.36 -15.48
CA LEU A 380 0.58 -1.63 -16.16
C LEU A 380 -0.46 -2.63 -15.64
N LEU A 381 -0.93 -3.47 -16.53
CA LEU A 381 -1.84 -4.58 -16.24
C LEU A 381 -1.17 -5.89 -16.66
N TYR A 382 -1.32 -6.93 -15.85
CA TYR A 382 -0.77 -8.26 -16.15
C TYR A 382 -1.82 -9.32 -15.86
N ASN A 383 -2.10 -10.17 -16.89
CA ASN A 383 -3.02 -11.29 -16.77
C ASN A 383 -2.26 -12.57 -16.37
N LEU A 384 -2.61 -13.16 -15.25
CA LEU A 384 -1.92 -14.34 -14.72
C LEU A 384 -2.16 -15.61 -15.56
N PRO A 385 -3.41 -15.90 -16.00
CA PRO A 385 -3.70 -17.09 -16.80
C PRO A 385 -3.00 -17.13 -18.15
N SER A 386 -2.91 -15.99 -18.84
CA SER A 386 -2.26 -15.90 -20.17
C SER A 386 -0.79 -15.50 -20.10
N ALA A 387 -0.31 -15.04 -18.92
CA ALA A 387 1.02 -14.48 -18.71
C ALA A 387 1.33 -13.27 -19.64
N GLN A 388 0.32 -12.46 -19.96
CA GLN A 388 0.47 -11.30 -20.83
C GLN A 388 0.37 -9.99 -20.05
N GLY A 389 1.22 -9.03 -20.43
CA GLY A 389 1.28 -7.71 -19.85
C GLY A 389 0.87 -6.61 -20.82
N PHE A 390 0.25 -5.55 -20.28
CA PHE A 390 -0.26 -4.39 -21.01
C PHE A 390 0.18 -3.10 -20.33
N VAL A 391 0.56 -2.09 -21.11
CA VAL A 391 0.76 -0.73 -20.63
C VAL A 391 -0.52 0.03 -20.90
N LEU A 392 -1.23 0.43 -19.84
CA LEU A 392 -2.49 1.17 -19.95
C LEU A 392 -2.26 2.65 -20.25
N CYS A 393 -1.30 3.28 -19.58
CA CYS A 393 -0.96 4.68 -19.83
C CYS A 393 0.46 5.02 -19.35
N ARG A 394 0.94 6.19 -19.79
CA ARG A 394 2.13 6.88 -19.27
C ARG A 394 1.80 8.34 -19.00
N TYR A 395 2.24 8.82 -17.85
CA TYR A 395 2.11 10.23 -17.46
C TYR A 395 3.49 10.80 -17.16
N ARG A 396 3.78 11.97 -17.74
CA ARG A 396 4.93 12.76 -17.33
C ARG A 396 4.59 13.48 -16.03
N MET A 397 5.45 13.34 -15.02
CA MET A 397 5.19 13.83 -13.66
C MET A 397 5.61 15.30 -13.46
N GLY A 398 6.06 15.97 -14.51
CA GLY A 398 6.45 17.39 -14.51
C GLY A 398 7.82 17.65 -13.91
N GLU A 399 7.99 17.47 -12.62
CA GLU A 399 9.22 17.77 -11.92
C GLU A 399 9.83 16.51 -11.25
N LYS A 400 11.18 16.49 -11.14
CA LYS A 400 11.94 15.40 -10.52
C LYS A 400 11.51 15.11 -9.08
N LYS A 401 11.09 16.13 -8.32
CA LYS A 401 10.60 15.97 -6.93
C LYS A 401 9.37 15.09 -6.82
N TYR A 402 8.56 14.98 -7.89
CA TYR A 402 7.38 14.10 -7.93
C TYR A 402 7.69 12.66 -8.34
N MET A 403 8.95 12.36 -8.69
CA MET A 403 9.41 11.01 -9.01
C MET A 403 10.02 10.29 -7.80
N SER A 404 10.58 11.04 -6.84
CA SER A 404 11.28 10.46 -5.67
C SER A 404 11.19 11.39 -4.46
N GLY A 405 11.63 10.90 -3.29
CA GLY A 405 11.59 11.68 -2.05
C GLY A 405 10.20 11.71 -1.40
N ASP A 406 9.98 12.69 -0.53
CA ASP A 406 8.85 12.70 0.38
C ASP A 406 7.56 13.23 -0.28
N VAL A 407 7.68 14.05 -1.32
CA VAL A 407 6.54 14.63 -2.05
C VAL A 407 6.25 13.93 -3.37
N ARG A 408 6.90 12.81 -3.66
CA ARG A 408 6.66 12.04 -4.87
C ARG A 408 5.18 11.70 -5.04
N CYS A 409 4.73 11.61 -6.26
CA CYS A 409 3.37 11.17 -6.59
C CYS A 409 3.43 9.76 -7.17
N ASP A 410 3.25 8.76 -6.34
CA ASP A 410 3.11 7.37 -6.78
C ASP A 410 1.69 7.15 -7.31
N PHE A 411 1.52 6.33 -8.35
CA PHE A 411 0.18 6.07 -8.91
C PHE A 411 -0.72 5.33 -7.94
N HIS A 412 -0.16 4.44 -7.11
CA HIS A 412 -0.93 3.69 -6.11
C HIS A 412 -2.23 3.11 -6.68
N PRO A 413 -2.19 2.23 -7.68
CA PRO A 413 -3.38 1.74 -8.36
C PRO A 413 -4.27 0.91 -7.44
N ARG A 414 -5.59 1.03 -7.63
CA ARG A 414 -6.63 0.41 -6.79
C ARG A 414 -7.79 -0.05 -7.65
N TRP A 415 -8.19 -1.29 -7.45
CA TRP A 415 -9.37 -1.85 -8.09
C TRP A 415 -10.66 -1.38 -7.42
N ASN A 416 -11.73 -1.25 -8.21
CA ASN A 416 -13.07 -1.20 -7.65
C ASN A 416 -13.54 -2.62 -7.26
N ARG A 417 -14.71 -2.72 -6.65
CA ARG A 417 -15.22 -4.01 -6.13
C ARG A 417 -15.62 -5.00 -7.20
N THR A 418 -15.97 -4.53 -8.39
CA THR A 418 -16.40 -5.37 -9.54
C THR A 418 -15.25 -5.76 -10.46
N GLY A 419 -14.07 -5.13 -10.32
CA GLY A 419 -12.90 -5.44 -11.14
C GLY A 419 -12.90 -4.78 -12.52
N ASP A 420 -13.92 -3.96 -12.84
CA ASP A 420 -14.05 -3.27 -14.13
C ASP A 420 -13.51 -1.83 -14.13
N GLN A 421 -12.95 -1.38 -13.00
CA GLN A 421 -12.34 -0.05 -12.91
C GLN A 421 -11.07 -0.06 -12.05
N ILE A 422 -10.11 0.80 -12.40
CA ILE A 422 -8.90 1.07 -11.62
C ILE A 422 -8.81 2.57 -11.37
N CYS A 423 -8.70 2.96 -10.09
CA CYS A 423 -8.36 4.33 -9.70
C CYS A 423 -6.85 4.44 -9.44
N PHE A 424 -6.25 5.56 -9.81
CA PHE A 424 -4.86 5.87 -9.52
C PHE A 424 -4.64 7.38 -9.34
N ASP A 425 -3.60 7.76 -8.62
CA ASP A 425 -3.20 9.15 -8.42
C ASP A 425 -2.13 9.51 -9.48
N ALA A 426 -2.24 10.67 -10.14
CA ALA A 426 -1.18 11.14 -11.04
C ALA A 426 -1.16 12.67 -11.08
N ILE A 427 -0.02 13.22 -11.51
CA ILE A 427 0.08 14.65 -11.85
C ILE A 427 -0.60 14.85 -13.21
N GLU A 428 -1.64 15.66 -13.21
CA GLU A 428 -2.38 16.04 -14.40
C GLU A 428 -1.55 17.08 -15.18
N PRO A 429 -1.23 16.85 -16.49
CA PRO A 429 -0.22 17.64 -17.19
C PRO A 429 -0.69 19.06 -17.62
N VAL A 430 -1.97 19.40 -17.44
CA VAL A 430 -2.47 20.73 -17.81
C VAL A 430 -2.18 21.76 -16.74
N ASN A 431 -2.57 21.46 -15.50
CA ASN A 431 -2.42 22.36 -14.36
C ASN A 431 -1.31 21.92 -13.41
N TRP A 432 -0.64 20.81 -13.72
CA TRP A 432 0.40 20.19 -12.87
C TRP A 432 -0.09 19.91 -11.45
N THR A 433 -1.35 19.53 -11.32
CA THR A 433 -1.99 19.19 -10.06
C THR A 433 -2.09 17.67 -9.90
N ARG A 434 -1.98 17.19 -8.66
CA ARG A 434 -2.24 15.78 -8.33
C ARG A 434 -3.73 15.54 -8.39
N GLN A 435 -4.17 14.57 -9.20
CA GLN A 435 -5.59 14.28 -9.42
C GLN A 435 -5.87 12.77 -9.40
N LEU A 436 -7.14 12.42 -9.14
CA LEU A 436 -7.64 11.06 -9.27
C LEU A 436 -7.98 10.77 -10.74
N HIS A 437 -7.45 9.67 -11.23
CA HIS A 437 -7.74 9.12 -12.56
C HIS A 437 -8.42 7.77 -12.42
N VAL A 438 -9.35 7.47 -13.32
CA VAL A 438 -10.03 6.17 -13.36
C VAL A 438 -9.94 5.58 -14.76
N VAL A 439 -9.47 4.34 -14.83
CA VAL A 439 -9.58 3.47 -16.00
C VAL A 439 -10.92 2.77 -15.94
N TYR A 440 -11.68 2.81 -17.02
CA TYR A 440 -12.94 2.09 -17.20
C TYR A 440 -12.71 1.03 -18.27
N PHE A 441 -12.84 -0.24 -17.92
CA PHE A 441 -12.78 -1.33 -18.88
C PHE A 441 -14.16 -1.57 -19.49
N LYS A 442 -14.20 -1.73 -20.81
CA LYS A 442 -15.41 -2.13 -21.55
C LYS A 442 -15.51 -3.64 -21.68
N SER A 443 -14.33 -4.30 -21.74
CA SER A 443 -14.18 -5.76 -21.71
C SER A 443 -12.78 -6.11 -21.20
N MET A 444 -12.67 -7.12 -20.38
CA MET A 444 -11.43 -7.77 -19.96
C MET A 444 -11.51 -9.26 -20.17
#